data_f5136d95c5595e1b8d9e48ecbbb21402
#
_entry.id   f5136d95c5595e1b8d9e48ecbbb21402
#
_cell.length_a   1.000
_cell.length_b   1.000
_cell.length_c   1.000
_cell.angle_alpha   90.00
_cell.angle_beta   90.00
_cell.angle_gamma   90.00
#
_symmetry.space_group_name_H-M   'P 1'
#
loop_
_entity.id
_entity.type
_entity.pdbx_description
1 polymer ?
#
loop_
_entity_poly.entity_id
_entity_poly.type
_entity_poly.pdbx_seq_one_letter_code
_entity_poly.pdbx_strand_id
1 'polypeptide(L)'
;VRHYQEAFDRYLVEGRPAYVPGKRLSMAEALPLMRDDGFVPVLAHPRLLQQDELTLRMLVRHWADQGLMGVEAVHPSARGCEEQLTRMAREMGLLVTGGSDYHDDNDSHASVGYPAQQWLTMQQDALAFSEAVRAAQHT
;
A
#
# COMPACT_ATOMS: atom_id res chain seq x y z
N VAL A 1 23.74 -9.01 16.63
CA VAL A 1 22.90 -8.80 15.45
C VAL A 1 23.70 -8.02 14.44
N ARG A 2 23.91 -8.56 13.25
CA ARG A 2 24.71 -7.93 12.18
C ARG A 2 23.86 -7.12 11.21
N HIS A 3 22.58 -7.50 11.06
CA HIS A 3 21.60 -6.86 10.18
C HIS A 3 20.26 -6.78 10.90
N TYR A 4 19.45 -5.77 10.58
CA TYR A 4 18.13 -5.58 11.17
C TYR A 4 17.21 -6.80 10.97
N GLN A 5 17.29 -7.48 9.81
CA GLN A 5 16.53 -8.69 9.54
C GLN A 5 16.83 -9.80 10.56
N GLU A 6 18.10 -9.97 10.95
CA GLU A 6 18.48 -10.92 12.00
C GLU A 6 17.81 -10.59 13.35
N ALA A 7 17.62 -9.30 13.66
CA ALA A 7 16.91 -8.88 14.86
C ALA A 7 15.43 -9.29 14.82
N PHE A 8 14.76 -9.06 13.69
CA PHE A 8 13.38 -9.51 13.50
C PHE A 8 13.26 -11.02 13.66
N ASP A 9 14.02 -11.80 12.90
CA ASP A 9 13.92 -13.25 12.85
C ASP A 9 14.23 -13.92 14.20
N ARG A 10 15.17 -13.35 14.97
CA ARG A 10 15.61 -13.94 16.26
C ARG A 10 14.81 -13.46 17.45
N TYR A 11 14.28 -12.22 17.41
CA TYR A 11 13.78 -11.58 18.64
C TYR A 11 12.37 -11.00 18.51
N LEU A 12 11.94 -10.51 17.33
CA LEU A 12 10.78 -9.63 17.21
C LEU A 12 9.56 -10.25 16.54
N VAL A 13 9.72 -11.31 15.73
CA VAL A 13 8.56 -12.00 15.13
C VAL A 13 7.82 -12.83 16.16
N GLU A 14 6.58 -13.17 15.88
CA GLU A 14 5.70 -13.95 16.76
C GLU A 14 6.38 -15.24 17.23
N GLY A 15 6.29 -15.51 18.53
CA GLY A 15 6.95 -16.65 19.17
C GLY A 15 8.41 -16.44 19.56
N ARG A 16 8.97 -15.22 19.37
CA ARG A 16 10.34 -14.89 19.75
C ARG A 16 10.41 -14.13 21.08
N PRO A 17 11.59 -14.12 21.77
CA PRO A 17 11.72 -13.65 23.16
C PRO A 17 11.31 -12.19 23.39
N ALA A 18 11.46 -11.33 22.40
CA ALA A 18 11.14 -9.90 22.51
C ALA A 18 9.86 -9.52 21.73
N TYR A 19 9.10 -10.51 21.25
CA TYR A 19 7.81 -10.25 20.62
C TYR A 19 6.81 -9.75 21.65
N VAL A 20 6.21 -8.60 21.34
CA VAL A 20 5.10 -8.03 22.11
C VAL A 20 3.89 -7.97 21.18
N PRO A 21 2.79 -8.68 21.50
CA PRO A 21 1.56 -8.57 20.71
C PRO A 21 1.04 -7.14 20.73
N GLY A 22 0.97 -6.51 19.55
CA GLY A 22 0.32 -5.20 19.39
C GLY A 22 -1.17 -5.36 19.14
N LYS A 23 -1.97 -4.42 19.63
CA LYS A 23 -3.36 -4.27 19.21
C LYS A 23 -3.34 -3.73 17.78
N ARG A 24 -3.77 -4.55 16.81
CA ARG A 24 -3.92 -4.14 15.40
C ARG A 24 -5.39 -3.92 15.12
N LEU A 25 -5.70 -2.83 14.44
CA LEU A 25 -7.02 -2.60 13.90
C LEU A 25 -7.24 -3.48 12.68
N SER A 26 -8.43 -4.01 12.53
CA SER A 26 -8.89 -4.60 11.26
C SER A 26 -9.09 -3.50 10.22
N MET A 27 -9.18 -3.86 8.95
CA MET A 27 -9.50 -2.89 7.89
C MET A 27 -10.87 -2.23 8.13
N ALA A 28 -11.84 -3.00 8.62
CA ALA A 28 -13.18 -2.51 8.95
C ALA A 28 -13.17 -1.46 10.08
N GLU A 29 -12.22 -1.53 11.00
CA GLU A 29 -12.03 -0.53 12.05
C GLU A 29 -11.18 0.66 11.59
N ALA A 30 -10.11 0.41 10.83
CA ALA A 30 -9.16 1.43 10.43
C ALA A 30 -9.70 2.38 9.35
N LEU A 31 -10.39 1.86 8.33
CA LEU A 31 -10.84 2.66 7.19
C LEU A 31 -11.82 3.78 7.58
N PRO A 32 -12.85 3.53 8.41
CA PRO A 32 -13.72 4.61 8.88
C PRO A 32 -12.96 5.67 9.67
N LEU A 33 -12.09 5.26 10.60
CA LEU A 33 -11.29 6.20 11.40
C LEU A 33 -10.41 7.11 10.53
N MET A 34 -9.74 6.54 9.52
CA MET A 34 -8.91 7.32 8.60
C MET A 34 -9.74 8.35 7.82
N ARG A 35 -10.93 7.98 7.38
CA ARG A 35 -11.83 8.87 6.64
C ARG A 35 -12.40 9.99 7.53
N ASP A 36 -12.83 9.64 8.74
CA ASP A 36 -13.39 10.60 9.69
C ASP A 36 -12.35 11.65 10.10
N ASP A 37 -11.06 11.29 10.08
CA ASP A 37 -9.95 12.20 10.33
C ASP A 37 -9.44 12.93 9.05
N GLY A 38 -10.14 12.79 7.91
CA GLY A 38 -9.79 13.49 6.65
C GLY A 38 -8.58 12.90 5.92
N PHE A 39 -8.26 11.62 6.12
CA PHE A 39 -7.22 10.92 5.36
C PHE A 39 -7.76 10.25 4.11
N VAL A 40 -6.87 9.98 3.16
CA VAL A 40 -7.12 9.18 1.95
C VAL A 40 -6.50 7.80 2.14
N PRO A 41 -7.27 6.77 2.51
CA PRO A 41 -6.74 5.42 2.73
C PRO A 41 -6.28 4.77 1.43
N VAL A 42 -5.04 4.31 1.39
CA VAL A 42 -4.45 3.58 0.26
C VAL A 42 -3.90 2.24 0.73
N LEU A 43 -4.22 1.17 0.01
CA LEU A 43 -3.64 -0.15 0.25
C LEU A 43 -2.21 -0.18 -0.28
N ALA A 44 -1.24 -0.20 0.62
CA ALA A 44 0.18 -0.30 0.29
C ALA A 44 0.55 -1.73 -0.15
N HIS A 45 1.51 -1.83 -1.09
CA HIS A 45 2.15 -3.08 -1.57
C HIS A 45 1.24 -4.33 -1.57
N PRO A 46 0.09 -4.32 -2.29
CA PRO A 46 -0.96 -5.36 -2.22
C PRO A 46 -0.46 -6.77 -2.57
N ARG A 47 0.61 -6.89 -3.35
CA ARG A 47 1.20 -8.20 -3.70
C ARG A 47 1.82 -8.92 -2.50
N LEU A 48 2.20 -8.20 -1.44
CA LEU A 48 2.70 -8.82 -0.22
C LEU A 48 1.63 -9.58 0.57
N LEU A 49 0.35 -9.40 0.24
CA LEU A 49 -0.73 -10.23 0.78
C LEU A 49 -0.70 -11.68 0.26
N GLN A 50 0.12 -11.97 -0.77
CA GLN A 50 0.31 -13.29 -1.37
C GLN A 50 -1.00 -13.98 -1.82
N GLN A 51 -1.98 -13.18 -2.24
CA GLN A 51 -3.25 -13.66 -2.76
C GLN A 51 -3.19 -13.84 -4.28
N ASP A 52 -3.98 -14.80 -4.79
CA ASP A 52 -4.25 -14.87 -6.23
C ASP A 52 -5.07 -13.64 -6.68
N GLU A 53 -5.13 -13.43 -8.01
CA GLU A 53 -5.75 -12.24 -8.59
C GLU A 53 -7.22 -12.08 -8.19
N LEU A 54 -7.98 -13.17 -8.24
CA LEU A 54 -9.41 -13.14 -7.95
C LEU A 54 -9.67 -12.80 -6.48
N THR A 55 -8.95 -13.47 -5.59
CA THR A 55 -9.04 -13.22 -4.14
C THR A 55 -8.62 -11.79 -3.81
N LEU A 56 -7.51 -11.30 -4.36
CA LEU A 56 -7.07 -9.91 -4.16
C LEU A 56 -8.13 -8.93 -4.65
N ARG A 57 -8.72 -9.16 -5.83
CA ARG A 57 -9.78 -8.33 -6.38
C ARG A 57 -11.02 -8.29 -5.48
N MET A 58 -11.42 -9.42 -4.93
CA MET A 58 -12.54 -9.49 -3.98
C MET A 58 -12.25 -8.72 -2.68
N LEU A 59 -11.07 -8.88 -2.13
CA LEU A 59 -10.64 -8.16 -0.92
C LEU A 59 -10.61 -6.65 -1.14
N VAL A 60 -9.99 -6.19 -2.23
CA VAL A 60 -9.91 -4.77 -2.57
C VAL A 60 -11.31 -4.18 -2.78
N ARG A 61 -12.23 -4.90 -3.46
CA ARG A 61 -13.62 -4.47 -3.61
C ARG A 61 -14.31 -4.34 -2.25
N HIS A 62 -14.17 -5.35 -1.40
CA HIS A 62 -14.75 -5.34 -0.06
C HIS A 62 -14.23 -4.16 0.79
N TRP A 63 -12.94 -3.85 0.72
CA TRP A 63 -12.38 -2.69 1.41
C TRP A 63 -12.76 -1.35 0.77
N ALA A 64 -12.93 -1.30 -0.54
CA ALA A 64 -13.45 -0.11 -1.22
C ALA A 64 -14.85 0.24 -0.73
N ASP A 65 -15.72 -0.76 -0.54
CA ASP A 65 -17.06 -0.58 0.04
C ASP A 65 -17.01 -0.07 1.49
N GLN A 66 -15.89 -0.29 2.21
CA GLN A 66 -15.65 0.19 3.57
C GLN A 66 -14.91 1.54 3.64
N GLY A 67 -14.47 2.06 2.49
CA GLY A 67 -13.85 3.38 2.42
C GLY A 67 -12.39 3.41 1.99
N LEU A 68 -11.81 2.30 1.51
CA LEU A 68 -10.52 2.32 0.82
C LEU A 68 -10.64 3.19 -0.44
N MET A 69 -9.71 4.12 -0.63
CA MET A 69 -9.76 5.09 -1.71
C MET A 69 -8.70 4.86 -2.79
N GLY A 70 -7.66 4.08 -2.51
CA GLY A 70 -6.59 3.86 -3.47
C GLY A 70 -5.83 2.55 -3.29
N VAL A 71 -5.02 2.22 -4.28
CA VAL A 71 -4.13 1.03 -4.30
C VAL A 71 -2.76 1.46 -4.80
N GLU A 72 -1.71 1.06 -4.10
CA GLU A 72 -0.34 1.20 -4.58
C GLU A 72 -0.06 0.10 -5.61
N ALA A 73 -0.34 0.43 -6.88
CA ALA A 73 -0.20 -0.52 -7.98
C ALA A 73 1.23 -0.62 -8.52
N VAL A 74 2.02 0.45 -8.34
CA VAL A 74 3.39 0.55 -8.86
C VAL A 74 4.39 0.49 -7.71
N HIS A 75 4.86 -0.71 -7.42
CA HIS A 75 5.73 -1.02 -6.29
C HIS A 75 6.71 -2.15 -6.68
N PRO A 76 7.93 -2.23 -6.13
CA PRO A 76 8.89 -3.30 -6.43
C PRO A 76 8.31 -4.71 -6.29
N SER A 77 7.45 -4.96 -5.29
CA SER A 77 6.77 -6.25 -5.11
C SER A 77 5.71 -6.56 -6.18
N ALA A 78 5.26 -5.55 -6.91
CA ALA A 78 4.27 -5.68 -7.99
C ALA A 78 4.89 -5.88 -9.37
N ARG A 79 6.23 -5.95 -9.45
CA ARG A 79 6.94 -6.03 -10.74
C ARG A 79 6.39 -7.14 -11.64
N GLY A 80 5.98 -6.74 -12.84
CA GLY A 80 5.32 -7.60 -13.81
C GLY A 80 3.79 -7.73 -13.65
N CYS A 81 3.19 -7.13 -12.60
CA CYS A 81 1.76 -7.10 -12.36
C CYS A 81 1.21 -5.67 -12.23
N GLU A 82 2.04 -4.63 -12.45
CA GLU A 82 1.68 -3.22 -12.26
C GLU A 82 0.48 -2.81 -13.11
N GLU A 83 0.47 -3.21 -14.39
CA GLU A 83 -0.65 -2.91 -15.29
C GLU A 83 -1.95 -3.57 -14.85
N GLN A 84 -1.86 -4.80 -14.35
CA GLN A 84 -2.99 -5.56 -13.85
C GLN A 84 -3.59 -4.90 -12.60
N LEU A 85 -2.75 -4.51 -11.64
CA LEU A 85 -3.17 -3.80 -10.42
C LEU A 85 -3.74 -2.42 -10.75
N THR A 86 -3.09 -1.68 -11.65
CA THR A 86 -3.56 -0.38 -12.12
C THR A 86 -4.94 -0.48 -12.77
N ARG A 87 -5.14 -1.46 -13.64
CA ARG A 87 -6.44 -1.72 -14.29
C ARG A 87 -7.49 -2.07 -13.26
N MET A 88 -7.19 -2.98 -12.35
CA MET A 88 -8.09 -3.37 -11.27
C MET A 88 -8.54 -2.16 -10.44
N ALA A 89 -7.60 -1.31 -10.02
CA ALA A 89 -7.90 -0.11 -9.24
C ALA A 89 -8.81 0.84 -10.01
N ARG A 90 -8.50 1.14 -11.27
CA ARG A 90 -9.30 2.03 -12.14
C ARG A 90 -10.70 1.51 -12.41
N GLU A 91 -10.86 0.20 -12.66
CA GLU A 91 -12.18 -0.43 -12.82
C GLU A 91 -13.05 -0.34 -11.56
N MET A 92 -12.44 -0.18 -10.41
CA MET A 92 -13.13 0.03 -9.13
C MET A 92 -13.30 1.50 -8.75
N GLY A 93 -12.81 2.43 -9.58
CA GLY A 93 -12.84 3.87 -9.28
C GLY A 93 -11.86 4.28 -8.18
N LEU A 94 -10.84 3.47 -7.91
CA LEU A 94 -9.83 3.72 -6.90
C LEU A 94 -8.65 4.52 -7.46
N LEU A 95 -8.04 5.32 -6.62
CA LEU A 95 -6.79 6.03 -6.91
C LEU A 95 -5.65 5.03 -7.12
N VAL A 96 -4.73 5.40 -7.99
CA VAL A 96 -3.51 4.63 -8.25
C VAL A 96 -2.33 5.39 -7.67
N THR A 97 -1.51 4.72 -6.87
CA THR A 97 -0.27 5.27 -6.35
C THR A 97 0.91 4.37 -6.65
N GLY A 98 2.11 4.85 -6.38
CA GLY A 98 3.33 4.07 -6.49
C GLY A 98 4.43 4.60 -5.59
N GLY A 99 5.39 3.74 -5.28
CA GLY A 99 6.52 4.07 -4.46
C GLY A 99 7.62 3.01 -4.51
N SER A 100 8.79 3.38 -3.99
CA SER A 100 9.95 2.49 -3.94
C SER A 100 9.99 1.61 -2.70
N ASP A 101 9.23 1.97 -1.67
CA ASP A 101 9.36 1.39 -0.33
C ASP A 101 10.82 1.44 0.19
N TYR A 102 11.54 2.51 -0.19
CA TYR A 102 12.94 2.68 0.16
C TYR A 102 13.11 2.87 1.67
N HIS A 103 13.98 2.08 2.28
CA HIS A 103 14.30 2.14 3.70
C HIS A 103 15.76 2.55 3.95
N ASP A 104 16.71 1.94 3.23
CA ASP A 104 18.14 2.29 3.30
C ASP A 104 18.90 1.82 2.05
N ASP A 105 20.18 2.21 1.93
CA ASP A 105 21.04 1.87 0.78
C ASP A 105 21.44 0.40 0.71
N ASN A 106 21.24 -0.37 1.79
CA ASN A 106 21.54 -1.80 1.85
C ASN A 106 20.29 -2.66 1.59
N ASP A 107 19.14 -2.02 1.38
CA ASP A 107 17.90 -2.70 1.11
C ASP A 107 17.89 -3.25 -0.33
N SER A 108 17.34 -4.44 -0.49
CA SER A 108 17.09 -5.05 -1.81
C SER A 108 15.92 -4.39 -2.56
N HIS A 109 15.24 -3.44 -1.95
CA HIS A 109 14.17 -2.66 -2.55
C HIS A 109 14.70 -1.67 -3.58
N ALA A 110 13.81 -1.07 -4.34
CA ALA A 110 14.19 -0.10 -5.35
C ALA A 110 14.73 1.20 -4.73
N SER A 111 15.68 1.84 -5.42
CA SER A 111 16.20 3.16 -5.02
C SER A 111 15.09 4.21 -4.95
N VAL A 112 15.36 5.29 -4.22
CA VAL A 112 14.51 6.50 -4.22
C VAL A 112 14.22 6.92 -5.67
N GLY A 113 12.96 7.24 -5.96
CA GLY A 113 12.53 7.63 -7.30
C GLY A 113 12.03 6.49 -8.18
N TYR A 114 11.91 5.28 -7.65
CA TYR A 114 11.19 4.21 -8.36
C TYR A 114 9.68 4.56 -8.42
N PRO A 115 9.03 4.35 -9.53
CA PRO A 115 9.48 3.83 -10.83
C PRO A 115 9.79 4.97 -11.81
N ALA A 116 11.05 5.31 -11.97
CA ALA A 116 11.50 6.46 -12.78
C ALA A 116 10.93 6.47 -14.22
N GLN A 117 10.73 5.30 -14.82
CA GLN A 117 10.21 5.17 -16.20
C GLN A 117 8.68 5.40 -16.30
N GLN A 118 7.96 5.33 -15.21
CA GLN A 118 6.49 5.42 -15.19
C GLN A 118 5.99 6.80 -14.72
N TRP A 119 6.88 7.70 -14.33
CA TRP A 119 6.51 9.04 -13.83
C TRP A 119 5.62 9.83 -14.79
N LEU A 120 5.87 9.74 -16.09
CA LEU A 120 5.05 10.43 -17.09
C LEU A 120 3.62 9.89 -17.18
N THR A 121 3.45 8.57 -16.98
CA THR A 121 2.13 7.94 -16.99
C THR A 121 1.37 8.13 -15.68
N MET A 122 2.08 8.40 -14.59
CA MET A 122 1.50 8.60 -13.25
C MET A 122 1.15 10.07 -12.93
N GLN A 123 1.43 11.03 -13.81
CA GLN A 123 1.11 12.44 -13.55
C GLN A 123 -0.38 12.67 -13.28
N GLN A 124 -1.25 12.02 -14.06
CA GLN A 124 -2.70 12.14 -13.86
C GLN A 124 -3.14 11.48 -12.55
N ASP A 125 -2.55 10.34 -12.19
CA ASP A 125 -2.83 9.66 -10.92
C ASP A 125 -2.37 10.53 -9.74
N ALA A 126 -1.21 11.20 -9.84
CA ALA A 126 -0.73 12.12 -8.80
C ALA A 126 -1.64 13.36 -8.64
N LEU A 127 -2.17 13.89 -9.73
CA LEU A 127 -3.14 15.00 -9.68
C LEU A 127 -4.44 14.55 -9.02
N ALA A 128 -4.99 13.40 -9.43
CA ALA A 128 -6.21 12.84 -8.85
C ALA A 128 -6.05 12.57 -7.34
N PHE A 129 -4.90 12.05 -6.92
CA PHE A 129 -4.58 11.85 -5.51
C PHE A 129 -4.52 13.18 -4.75
N SER A 130 -3.86 14.20 -5.30
CA SER A 130 -3.77 15.53 -4.70
C SER A 130 -5.14 16.19 -4.53
N GLU A 131 -6.04 16.02 -5.50
CA GLU A 131 -7.42 16.50 -5.43
C GLU A 131 -8.21 15.77 -4.35
N ALA A 132 -8.08 14.45 -4.26
CA ALA A 132 -8.72 13.66 -3.22
C ALA A 132 -8.29 14.07 -1.81
N VAL A 133 -6.99 14.33 -1.60
CA VAL A 133 -6.46 14.82 -0.31
C VAL A 133 -7.06 16.17 0.05
N ARG A 134 -7.13 17.11 -0.89
CA ARG A 134 -7.76 18.42 -0.64
C ARG A 134 -9.24 18.30 -0.31
N ALA A 135 -9.97 17.43 -1.01
CA ALA A 135 -11.39 17.21 -0.75
C ALA A 135 -11.62 16.61 0.65
N ALA A 136 -10.80 15.64 1.05
CA ALA A 136 -10.91 15.00 2.37
C ALA A 136 -10.64 15.97 3.54
N GLN A 137 -9.77 16.97 3.36
CA GLN A 137 -9.44 17.96 4.39
C GLN A 137 -10.52 19.04 4.58
N HIS A 138 -11.52 19.11 3.70
CA HIS A 138 -12.59 20.12 3.76
C HIS A 138 -13.96 19.53 4.13
N THR A 139 -13.99 18.26 4.51
CA THR A 139 -15.20 17.57 4.99
C THR A 139 -15.19 17.46 6.50
#